data_6f0ea66207f2257260d7cc6ab86f0edc
#
_entry.id   6f0ea66207f2257260d7cc6ab86f0edc
#
_cell.length_a   1.000
_cell.length_b   1.000
_cell.length_c   1.000
_cell.angle_alpha   90.00
_cell.angle_beta   90.00
_cell.angle_gamma   90.00
#
_symmetry.space_group_name_H-M   'P 1'
#
loop_
_entity.id
_entity.type
_entity.pdbx_description
1 polymer ?
#
loop_
_entity_poly.entity_id
_entity_poly.type
_entity_poly.pdbx_seq_one_letter_code
_entity_poly.pdbx_strand_id
1 'polypeptide(L)'
;AKIRRLVVASAHAWRDAIPPEMLAQQAQVNAAATEFMKETPMYQLYQRVAPRPEDFPRLLDKMGEAMAKDFDFSDEIRGLQMPTLIVAADADMAPPSHYVEMFKLLDGGLRDGGWMGEGRPKGGHALAILPGLTHYNLFLSPLFAAVSLNFLDDQES
;
A
#
# COMPACT_ATOMS: atom_id res chain seq x y z
N ALA A 1 7.30 8.67 -19.32
CA ALA A 1 6.78 9.72 -18.45
C ALA A 1 7.67 9.80 -17.21
N LYS A 2 8.00 11.00 -16.74
CA LYS A 2 8.76 11.16 -15.49
C LYS A 2 7.77 11.30 -14.35
N ILE A 3 7.88 10.45 -13.33
CA ILE A 3 7.16 10.58 -12.07
C ILE A 3 7.86 11.68 -11.28
N ARG A 4 7.12 12.72 -10.88
CA ARG A 4 7.65 13.82 -10.08
C ARG A 4 7.63 13.51 -8.59
N ARG A 5 6.54 12.96 -8.08
CA ARG A 5 6.34 12.50 -6.70
C ARG A 5 5.52 11.22 -6.68
N LEU A 6 5.71 10.36 -5.70
CA LEU A 6 5.03 9.08 -5.58
C LEU A 6 4.39 8.96 -4.19
N VAL A 7 3.13 8.55 -4.13
CA VAL A 7 2.46 8.14 -2.89
C VAL A 7 2.23 6.63 -2.96
N VAL A 8 2.78 5.90 -2.00
CA VAL A 8 2.60 4.46 -1.84
C VAL A 8 1.77 4.25 -0.58
N ALA A 9 0.57 3.71 -0.72
CA ALA A 9 -0.37 3.57 0.38
C ALA A 9 -0.76 2.11 0.60
N SER A 10 -0.66 1.63 1.85
CA SER A 10 -1.06 0.27 2.28
C SER A 10 -0.48 -0.84 1.39
N ALA A 11 0.74 -0.67 0.89
CA ALA A 11 1.40 -1.63 0.00
C ALA A 11 2.42 -2.49 0.77
N HIS A 12 2.52 -3.76 0.38
CA HIS A 12 3.55 -4.66 0.89
C HIS A 12 4.78 -4.63 -0.03
N ALA A 13 5.95 -4.48 0.54
CA ALA A 13 7.20 -4.45 -0.21
C ALA A 13 7.80 -5.85 -0.39
N TRP A 14 7.50 -6.77 0.52
CA TRP A 14 7.91 -8.18 0.46
C TRP A 14 6.86 -9.08 1.10
N ARG A 15 6.82 -10.33 0.64
CA ARG A 15 5.81 -11.30 1.05
C ARG A 15 5.87 -11.63 2.55
N ASP A 16 7.06 -11.73 3.12
CA ASP A 16 7.27 -12.10 4.53
C ASP A 16 6.74 -11.06 5.53
N ALA A 17 6.38 -9.86 5.06
CA ALA A 17 5.70 -8.86 5.87
C ALA A 17 4.21 -9.17 6.11
N ILE A 18 3.64 -10.05 5.30
CA ILE A 18 2.22 -10.43 5.41
C ILE A 18 2.07 -11.44 6.53
N PRO A 19 1.22 -11.18 7.54
CA PRO A 19 0.99 -12.11 8.64
C PRO A 19 0.56 -13.50 8.15
N PRO A 20 0.98 -14.58 8.81
CA PRO A 20 0.65 -15.95 8.39
C PRO A 20 -0.84 -16.23 8.25
N GLU A 21 -1.68 -15.66 9.11
CA GLU A 21 -3.13 -15.76 9.04
C GLU A 21 -3.70 -15.09 7.77
N MET A 22 -3.10 -13.99 7.31
CA MET A 22 -3.49 -13.33 6.06
C MET A 22 -3.05 -14.15 4.85
N LEU A 23 -1.85 -14.72 4.89
CA LEU A 23 -1.39 -15.64 3.83
C LEU A 23 -2.31 -16.85 3.70
N ALA A 24 -2.76 -17.41 4.84
CA ALA A 24 -3.72 -18.52 4.86
C ALA A 24 -5.08 -18.12 4.24
N GLN A 25 -5.55 -16.90 4.50
CA GLN A 25 -6.78 -16.38 3.87
C GLN A 25 -6.58 -16.14 2.36
N GLN A 26 -5.46 -15.56 1.97
CA GLN A 26 -5.14 -15.33 0.55
C GLN A 26 -5.06 -16.64 -0.24
N ALA A 27 -4.60 -17.73 0.36
CA ALA A 27 -4.56 -19.06 -0.26
C ALA A 27 -5.96 -19.63 -0.60
N GLN A 28 -7.03 -19.08 0.00
CA GLN A 28 -8.41 -19.47 -0.31
C GLN A 28 -9.03 -18.66 -1.46
N VAL A 29 -8.32 -17.66 -2.00
CA VAL A 29 -8.80 -16.82 -3.09
C VAL A 29 -8.71 -17.55 -4.40
N ASN A 30 -9.83 -18.03 -4.92
CA ASN A 30 -9.97 -18.74 -6.20
C ASN A 30 -11.44 -18.72 -6.65
N ALA A 31 -11.74 -19.26 -7.82
CA ALA A 31 -13.10 -19.29 -8.37
C ALA A 31 -14.13 -19.92 -7.44
N ALA A 32 -13.76 -20.90 -6.61
CA ALA A 32 -14.69 -21.54 -5.65
C ALA A 32 -15.19 -20.59 -4.56
N ALA A 33 -14.44 -19.51 -4.28
CA ALA A 33 -14.86 -18.49 -3.31
C ALA A 33 -15.99 -17.57 -3.84
N THR A 34 -16.36 -17.67 -5.11
CA THR A 34 -17.36 -16.79 -5.76
C THR A 34 -18.67 -16.75 -4.99
N GLU A 35 -19.22 -17.90 -4.60
CA GLU A 35 -20.51 -17.96 -3.90
C GLU A 35 -20.45 -17.23 -2.55
N PHE A 36 -19.39 -17.42 -1.80
CA PHE A 36 -19.15 -16.72 -0.53
C PHE A 36 -19.00 -15.21 -0.72
N MET A 37 -18.40 -14.80 -1.84
CA MET A 37 -18.12 -13.38 -2.12
C MET A 37 -19.37 -12.58 -2.56
N LYS A 38 -20.45 -13.21 -2.98
CA LYS A 38 -21.65 -12.54 -3.54
C LYS A 38 -22.24 -11.45 -2.63
N GLU A 39 -22.18 -11.66 -1.33
CA GLU A 39 -22.70 -10.70 -0.34
C GLU A 39 -21.71 -9.57 0.01
N THR A 40 -20.51 -9.60 -0.58
CA THR A 40 -19.49 -8.59 -0.27
C THR A 40 -19.64 -7.33 -1.13
N PRO A 41 -19.25 -6.14 -0.58
CA PRO A 41 -19.22 -4.91 -1.36
C PRO A 41 -18.33 -5.00 -2.61
N MET A 42 -17.27 -5.81 -2.56
CA MET A 42 -16.36 -6.01 -3.69
C MET A 42 -17.06 -6.69 -4.86
N TYR A 43 -17.81 -7.78 -4.62
CA TYR A 43 -18.58 -8.45 -5.66
C TYR A 43 -19.65 -7.51 -6.25
N GLN A 44 -20.40 -6.84 -5.39
CA GLN A 44 -21.47 -5.91 -5.81
C GLN A 44 -20.91 -4.77 -6.66
N LEU A 45 -19.73 -4.22 -6.29
CA LEU A 45 -19.07 -3.20 -7.09
C LEU A 45 -18.63 -3.76 -8.44
N TYR A 46 -17.98 -4.93 -8.46
CA TYR A 46 -17.56 -5.58 -9.69
C TYR A 46 -18.73 -5.83 -10.64
N GLN A 47 -19.85 -6.37 -10.13
CA GLN A 47 -21.07 -6.61 -10.93
C GLN A 47 -21.59 -5.33 -11.57
N ARG A 48 -21.42 -4.19 -10.94
CA ARG A 48 -21.92 -2.90 -11.43
C ARG A 48 -21.01 -2.23 -12.45
N VAL A 49 -19.69 -2.41 -12.34
CA VAL A 49 -18.70 -1.65 -13.13
C VAL A 49 -17.94 -2.47 -14.16
N ALA A 50 -17.91 -3.81 -14.02
CA ALA A 50 -17.16 -4.65 -14.93
C ALA A 50 -17.86 -4.75 -16.31
N PRO A 51 -17.06 -4.69 -17.40
CA PRO A 51 -17.60 -4.93 -18.76
C PRO A 51 -18.18 -6.31 -18.94
N ARG A 52 -17.70 -7.29 -18.18
CA ARG A 52 -18.15 -8.68 -18.16
C ARG A 52 -18.27 -9.18 -16.73
N PRO A 53 -19.43 -8.95 -16.08
CA PRO A 53 -19.64 -9.33 -14.68
C PRO A 53 -19.49 -10.83 -14.42
N GLU A 54 -19.78 -11.68 -15.43
CA GLU A 54 -19.64 -13.13 -15.39
C GLU A 54 -18.19 -13.61 -15.22
N ASP A 55 -17.19 -12.76 -15.50
CA ASP A 55 -15.76 -13.09 -15.35
C ASP A 55 -15.26 -12.98 -13.88
N PHE A 56 -16.12 -12.71 -12.89
CA PHE A 56 -15.71 -12.60 -11.50
C PHE A 56 -14.97 -13.85 -10.96
N PRO A 57 -15.40 -15.09 -11.25
CA PRO A 57 -14.64 -16.29 -10.85
C PRO A 57 -13.23 -16.31 -11.43
N ARG A 58 -13.07 -15.91 -12.69
CA ARG A 58 -11.77 -15.81 -13.36
C ARG A 58 -10.87 -14.73 -12.74
N LEU A 59 -11.47 -13.62 -12.28
CA LEU A 59 -10.74 -12.60 -11.51
C LEU A 59 -10.18 -13.19 -10.24
N LEU A 60 -10.99 -13.94 -9.48
CA LEU A 60 -10.54 -14.58 -8.23
C LEU A 60 -9.41 -15.56 -8.46
N ASP A 61 -9.46 -16.39 -9.51
CA ASP A 61 -8.35 -17.29 -9.87
C ASP A 61 -7.07 -16.51 -10.12
N LYS A 62 -7.12 -15.45 -10.93
CA LYS A 62 -5.96 -14.60 -11.23
C LYS A 62 -5.42 -13.89 -9.99
N MET A 63 -6.29 -13.44 -9.11
CA MET A 63 -5.89 -12.84 -7.84
C MET A 63 -5.18 -13.87 -6.94
N GLY A 64 -5.72 -15.07 -6.81
CA GLY A 64 -5.10 -16.16 -6.06
C GLY A 64 -3.72 -16.55 -6.61
N GLU A 65 -3.60 -16.70 -7.93
CA GLU A 65 -2.32 -16.94 -8.60
C GLU A 65 -1.29 -15.82 -8.35
N ALA A 66 -1.73 -14.56 -8.36
CA ALA A 66 -0.86 -13.42 -8.08
C ALA A 66 -0.43 -13.39 -6.61
N MET A 67 -1.36 -13.62 -5.68
CA MET A 67 -1.11 -13.65 -4.23
C MET A 67 -0.23 -14.83 -3.80
N ALA A 68 -0.20 -15.92 -4.58
CA ALA A 68 0.65 -17.08 -4.31
C ALA A 68 2.12 -16.87 -4.67
N LYS A 69 2.42 -15.85 -5.49
CA LYS A 69 3.80 -15.57 -5.91
C LYS A 69 4.60 -14.97 -4.79
N ASP A 70 5.85 -15.37 -4.71
CA ASP A 70 6.83 -14.71 -3.87
C ASP A 70 7.29 -13.40 -4.48
N PHE A 71 7.59 -12.40 -3.64
CA PHE A 71 8.08 -11.10 -4.09
C PHE A 71 8.88 -10.40 -2.99
N ASP A 72 9.88 -9.64 -3.42
CA ASP A 72 10.64 -8.70 -2.61
C ASP A 72 11.07 -7.54 -3.53
N PHE A 73 10.58 -6.34 -3.23
CA PHE A 73 10.85 -5.10 -3.94
C PHE A 73 11.85 -4.20 -3.21
N SER A 74 12.65 -4.75 -2.29
CA SER A 74 13.55 -3.96 -1.46
C SER A 74 14.58 -3.19 -2.29
N ASP A 75 15.11 -3.80 -3.35
CA ASP A 75 16.10 -3.15 -4.22
C ASP A 75 15.48 -2.07 -5.10
N GLU A 76 14.27 -2.31 -5.62
CA GLU A 76 13.51 -1.31 -6.37
C GLU A 76 13.17 -0.09 -5.51
N ILE A 77 12.80 -0.31 -4.24
CA ILE A 77 12.52 0.78 -3.29
C ILE A 77 13.79 1.62 -3.05
N ARG A 78 14.96 1.00 -2.81
CA ARG A 78 16.23 1.71 -2.68
C ARG A 78 16.58 2.52 -3.93
N GLY A 79 16.12 2.06 -5.09
CA GLY A 79 16.35 2.72 -6.39
C GLY A 79 15.45 3.90 -6.69
N LEU A 80 14.43 4.20 -5.88
CA LEU A 80 13.50 5.31 -6.11
C LEU A 80 14.21 6.66 -6.00
N GLN A 81 14.20 7.44 -7.06
CA GLN A 81 14.85 8.75 -7.14
C GLN A 81 13.91 9.94 -6.92
N MET A 82 12.59 9.71 -6.99
CA MET A 82 11.60 10.76 -6.77
C MET A 82 11.19 10.79 -5.29
N PRO A 83 10.82 11.97 -4.76
CA PRO A 83 10.19 12.06 -3.45
C PRO A 83 9.04 11.07 -3.33
N THR A 84 9.08 10.23 -2.30
CA THR A 84 8.11 9.15 -2.08
C THR A 84 7.53 9.27 -0.68
N LEU A 85 6.20 9.35 -0.61
CA LEU A 85 5.45 9.27 0.64
C LEU A 85 4.93 7.85 0.81
N ILE A 86 5.31 7.20 1.90
CA ILE A 86 4.71 5.95 2.34
C ILE A 86 3.58 6.29 3.31
N VAL A 87 2.36 5.78 3.04
CA VAL A 87 1.20 5.96 3.92
C VAL A 87 0.68 4.60 4.36
N ALA A 88 0.44 4.44 5.64
CA ALA A 88 -0.15 3.24 6.22
C ALA A 88 -1.26 3.58 7.20
N ALA A 89 -2.16 2.64 7.43
CA ALA A 89 -3.06 2.66 8.57
C ALA A 89 -2.35 2.06 9.80
N ASP A 90 -2.73 2.47 11.01
CA ASP A 90 -2.20 1.87 12.25
C ASP A 90 -2.69 0.44 12.50
N ALA A 91 -3.81 0.05 11.85
CA ALA A 91 -4.36 -1.31 11.82
C ALA A 91 -4.41 -1.86 10.39
N ASP A 92 -3.30 -1.75 9.64
CA ASP A 92 -3.16 -2.24 8.26
C ASP A 92 -2.96 -3.77 8.21
N MET A 93 -2.95 -4.34 7.01
CA MET A 93 -2.66 -5.77 6.79
C MET A 93 -1.23 -6.14 7.17
N ALA A 94 -0.25 -5.26 6.92
CA ALA A 94 1.10 -5.41 7.46
C ALA A 94 1.25 -4.61 8.76
N PRO A 95 2.11 -5.05 9.68
CA PRO A 95 2.38 -4.29 10.90
C PRO A 95 3.05 -2.95 10.58
N PRO A 96 2.86 -1.90 11.41
CA PRO A 96 3.50 -0.60 11.21
C PRO A 96 5.02 -0.67 11.05
N SER A 97 5.70 -1.64 11.66
CA SER A 97 7.13 -1.88 11.50
C SER A 97 7.53 -2.13 10.05
N HIS A 98 6.68 -2.79 9.25
CA HIS A 98 6.95 -3.01 7.83
C HIS A 98 7.11 -1.68 7.07
N TYR A 99 6.22 -0.73 7.29
CA TYR A 99 6.27 0.58 6.64
C TYR A 99 7.45 1.43 7.13
N VAL A 100 7.85 1.26 8.39
CA VAL A 100 9.07 1.85 8.94
C VAL A 100 10.30 1.26 8.25
N GLU A 101 10.38 -0.06 8.04
CA GLU A 101 11.48 -0.69 7.30
C GLU A 101 11.52 -0.23 5.83
N MET A 102 10.37 -0.12 5.15
CA MET A 102 10.31 0.47 3.81
C MET A 102 10.87 1.90 3.80
N PHE A 103 10.54 2.72 4.81
CA PHE A 103 11.04 4.08 4.93
C PHE A 103 12.56 4.14 5.17
N LYS A 104 13.11 3.18 5.92
CA LYS A 104 14.56 3.05 6.11
C LYS A 104 15.29 2.71 4.81
N LEU A 105 14.68 1.94 3.90
CA LEU A 105 15.25 1.68 2.57
C LEU A 105 15.39 2.95 1.73
N LEU A 106 14.63 4.00 2.04
CA LEU A 106 14.66 5.33 1.45
C LEU A 106 15.56 6.31 2.25
N ASP A 107 16.45 5.81 3.10
CA ASP A 107 17.30 6.61 4.01
C ASP A 107 16.49 7.44 5.04
N GLY A 108 15.24 7.03 5.32
CA GLY A 108 14.33 7.72 6.22
C GLY A 108 14.40 7.24 7.65
N GLY A 109 14.16 8.14 8.62
CA GLY A 109 14.06 7.81 10.05
C GLY A 109 15.36 7.35 10.71
N LEU A 110 16.51 7.51 10.05
CA LEU A 110 17.81 7.03 10.54
C LEU A 110 18.53 8.04 11.43
N ARG A 111 18.09 9.29 11.47
CA ARG A 111 18.69 10.38 12.23
C ARG A 111 17.68 11.45 12.61
N ASP A 112 18.05 12.32 13.55
CA ASP A 112 17.26 13.51 13.87
C ASP A 112 17.15 14.44 12.65
N GLY A 113 15.95 14.95 12.42
CA GLY A 113 15.67 15.86 11.30
C GLY A 113 16.30 17.24 11.45
N GLY A 114 16.72 17.63 12.66
CA GLY A 114 17.24 18.96 12.94
C GLY A 114 16.17 20.06 12.91
N TRP A 115 16.55 21.26 13.39
CA TRP A 115 15.63 22.39 13.49
C TRP A 115 15.11 22.90 12.16
N MET A 116 15.92 22.83 11.12
CA MET A 116 15.59 23.28 9.76
C MET A 116 15.34 22.14 8.79
N GLY A 117 15.31 20.90 9.29
CA GLY A 117 15.11 19.73 8.47
C GLY A 117 16.37 19.22 7.76
N GLU A 118 17.55 19.67 8.16
CA GLU A 118 18.84 19.31 7.56
C GLU A 118 19.20 17.81 7.67
N GLY A 119 18.59 17.10 8.63
CA GLY A 119 18.72 15.66 8.81
C GLY A 119 17.68 14.82 8.08
N ARG A 120 16.76 15.44 7.33
CA ARG A 120 15.74 14.70 6.55
C ARG A 120 16.38 13.85 5.44
N PRO A 121 15.69 12.78 4.97
CA PRO A 121 16.17 12.02 3.82
C PRO A 121 16.40 12.93 2.61
N LYS A 122 17.54 12.79 1.96
CA LYS A 122 17.93 13.64 0.82
C LYS A 122 16.97 13.56 -0.36
N GLY A 123 16.23 12.47 -0.50
CA GLY A 123 15.25 12.29 -1.57
C GLY A 123 13.89 12.96 -1.32
N GLY A 124 13.70 13.69 -0.20
CA GLY A 124 12.40 14.25 0.17
C GLY A 124 11.36 13.17 0.51
N HIS A 125 11.82 11.99 0.93
CA HIS A 125 10.96 10.88 1.31
C HIS A 125 10.30 11.11 2.66
N ALA A 126 9.06 10.60 2.82
CA ALA A 126 8.25 10.78 4.02
C ALA A 126 7.48 9.52 4.40
N LEU A 127 7.11 9.40 5.66
CA LEU A 127 6.26 8.33 6.20
C LEU A 127 5.11 8.95 6.98
N ALA A 128 3.90 8.47 6.76
CA ALA A 128 2.72 8.76 7.55
C ALA A 128 2.04 7.46 7.98
N ILE A 129 1.81 7.28 9.29
CA ILE A 129 0.98 6.21 9.83
C ILE A 129 -0.27 6.88 10.39
N LEU A 130 -1.43 6.59 9.79
CA LEU A 130 -2.68 7.27 10.08
C LEU A 130 -3.47 6.51 11.14
N PRO A 131 -3.90 7.18 12.23
CA PRO A 131 -4.55 6.51 13.34
C PRO A 131 -6.01 6.16 13.05
N GLY A 132 -6.47 5.05 13.66
CA GLY A 132 -7.86 4.62 13.64
C GLY A 132 -8.34 4.12 12.27
N LEU A 133 -7.44 3.75 11.38
CA LEU A 133 -7.72 3.27 10.04
C LEU A 133 -7.26 1.83 9.85
N THR A 134 -7.81 1.20 8.81
CA THR A 134 -7.46 -0.14 8.35
C THR A 134 -7.07 -0.10 6.88
N HIS A 135 -6.51 -1.18 6.36
CA HIS A 135 -6.28 -1.37 4.93
C HIS A 135 -7.51 -1.03 4.06
N TYR A 136 -8.71 -1.35 4.55
CA TYR A 136 -9.94 -1.28 3.76
C TYR A 136 -10.58 0.11 3.73
N ASN A 137 -10.37 0.95 4.75
CA ASN A 137 -10.97 2.27 4.84
C ASN A 137 -10.00 3.44 4.67
N LEU A 138 -8.69 3.17 4.58
CA LEU A 138 -7.65 4.18 4.41
C LEU A 138 -7.96 5.12 3.23
N PHE A 139 -8.28 4.55 2.07
CA PHE A 139 -8.51 5.32 0.84
C PHE A 139 -9.78 6.19 0.86
N LEU A 140 -10.67 5.95 1.81
CA LEU A 140 -11.89 6.75 2.01
C LEU A 140 -11.69 7.85 3.08
N SER A 141 -10.51 7.89 3.71
CA SER A 141 -10.25 8.81 4.81
C SER A 141 -9.85 10.20 4.31
N PRO A 142 -10.48 11.27 4.86
CA PRO A 142 -10.02 12.64 4.62
C PRO A 142 -8.57 12.88 5.06
N LEU A 143 -8.08 12.16 6.08
CA LEU A 143 -6.68 12.25 6.53
C LEU A 143 -5.72 11.76 5.43
N PHE A 144 -6.06 10.64 4.77
CA PHE A 144 -5.26 10.14 3.64
C PHE A 144 -5.21 11.16 2.50
N ALA A 145 -6.36 11.74 2.15
CA ALA A 145 -6.43 12.76 1.11
C ALA A 145 -5.59 13.99 1.49
N ALA A 146 -5.72 14.50 2.72
CA ALA A 146 -5.00 15.69 3.17
C ALA A 146 -3.48 15.49 3.15
N VAL A 147 -2.99 14.36 3.68
CA VAL A 147 -1.54 14.04 3.73
C VAL A 147 -0.98 13.86 2.32
N SER A 148 -1.71 13.14 1.46
CA SER A 148 -1.30 12.87 0.09
C SER A 148 -1.26 14.13 -0.76
N LEU A 149 -2.30 14.97 -0.72
CA LEU A 149 -2.37 16.22 -1.47
C LEU A 149 -1.29 17.20 -1.02
N ASN A 150 -1.11 17.39 0.29
CA ASN A 150 -0.06 18.24 0.82
C ASN A 150 1.33 17.81 0.31
N PHE A 151 1.61 16.49 0.32
CA PHE A 151 2.88 15.98 -0.21
C PHE A 151 3.03 16.17 -1.72
N LEU A 152 1.96 15.95 -2.50
CA LEU A 152 2.00 16.07 -3.96
C LEU A 152 2.10 17.53 -4.45
N ASP A 153 1.50 18.45 -3.70
CA ASP A 153 1.45 19.88 -4.02
C ASP A 153 2.63 20.68 -3.46
N ASP A 154 3.45 20.04 -2.60
CA ASP A 154 4.63 20.70 -2.03
C ASP A 154 5.54 21.16 -3.17
N GLN A 155 5.51 22.47 -3.42
CA GLN A 155 6.42 23.13 -4.34
C GLN A 155 7.75 23.27 -3.60
N GLU A 156 8.81 22.70 -4.13
CA GLU A 156 10.15 22.88 -3.58
C GLU A 156 10.40 24.38 -3.33
N SER A 157 10.53 24.71 -2.04
CA SER A 157 10.95 26.03 -1.57
C SER A 157 12.43 26.20 -1.79
#